data_a589d4fecf5e2cf0b2bf6e9d29c7473b
#
_entry.id   a589d4fecf5e2cf0b2bf6e9d29c7473b
#
_cell.length_a   1.000
_cell.length_b   1.000
_cell.length_c   1.000
_cell.angle_alpha   90.00
_cell.angle_beta   90.00
_cell.angle_gamma   90.00
#
_symmetry.space_group_name_H-M   'P 1'
#
loop_
_entity.id
_entity.type
_entity.pdbx_description
1 polymer ?
#
loop_
_entity_poly.entity_id
_entity_poly.type
_entity_poly.pdbx_seq_one_letter_code
_entity_poly.pdbx_strand_id
1 'polypeptide(L)'
;MDKRNSENFIMLPTVDFCFKELMQNPKVRQGFIAAIMGKDPKAIRKTTLIPNATKKESKDAKLGILDVMVEMEDGSKINMEMQVAYFGYWSSRVLFYVSKTYSGQIKEGEDYDVLKKCIHVSILDFIHFPQDKKCYRKIAFCDVETGEQYTDLMELHILELKKLPPGDQNEEGVIRWMRFFGGKNRKEFEDMAKTDEYIEEAYDELKKLSMDEQKRLEYEARQKAIRDYNSQMKSAREYGLKKGMEEGIEQGIKQGQRSVLQKLIRKKKEKGMSLAMIAELLEMTPEEVEELDNEILEEK
;
A
#
# COMPACT_ATOMS: atom_id res chain seq x y z
N MET A 1 -30.74 -18.81 -5.48
CA MET A 1 -30.14 -17.87 -4.49
C MET A 1 -31.19 -17.50 -3.46
N ASP A 2 -30.89 -17.72 -2.21
CA ASP A 2 -31.87 -17.57 -1.10
C ASP A 2 -32.20 -16.08 -0.91
N LYS A 3 -33.49 -15.69 -1.01
CA LYS A 3 -33.96 -14.30 -0.88
C LYS A 3 -33.53 -13.62 0.42
N ARG A 4 -33.29 -14.39 1.48
CA ARG A 4 -32.81 -13.86 2.77
C ARG A 4 -31.37 -13.37 2.75
N ASN A 5 -30.54 -13.82 1.81
CA ASN A 5 -29.16 -13.38 1.66
C ASN A 5 -29.03 -12.08 0.86
N SER A 6 -30.06 -11.70 0.09
CA SER A 6 -30.06 -10.45 -0.69
C SER A 6 -30.41 -9.21 0.13
N GLU A 7 -31.18 -9.34 1.20
CA GLU A 7 -31.60 -8.20 2.04
C GLU A 7 -30.49 -7.66 2.94
N ASN A 8 -29.51 -8.51 3.30
CA ASN A 8 -28.37 -8.11 4.15
C ASN A 8 -27.08 -7.78 3.37
N PHE A 9 -27.09 -7.98 2.04
CA PHE A 9 -25.93 -7.67 1.23
C PHE A 9 -25.68 -6.17 1.18
N ILE A 10 -24.43 -5.77 1.38
CA ILE A 10 -23.93 -4.40 1.18
C ILE A 10 -22.53 -4.48 0.55
N MET A 11 -22.30 -3.68 -0.49
CA MET A 11 -20.97 -3.54 -1.08
C MET A 11 -20.04 -2.87 -0.10
N LEU A 12 -18.75 -3.25 -0.11
CA LEU A 12 -17.75 -2.67 0.77
C LEU A 12 -16.96 -1.60 0.03
N PRO A 13 -16.82 -0.39 0.59
CA PRO A 13 -16.05 0.70 -0.03
C PRO A 13 -14.57 0.38 -0.26
N THR A 14 -14.00 -0.63 0.43
CA THR A 14 -12.64 -1.11 0.20
C THR A 14 -12.44 -1.75 -1.18
N VAL A 15 -13.51 -2.13 -1.88
CA VAL A 15 -13.41 -2.54 -3.28
C VAL A 15 -13.34 -1.27 -4.14
N ASP A 16 -12.26 -1.13 -4.90
CA ASP A 16 -11.93 0.05 -5.72
C ASP A 16 -13.10 0.53 -6.60
N PHE A 17 -13.83 -0.39 -7.20
CA PHE A 17 -15.04 -0.12 -7.97
C PHE A 17 -16.08 0.62 -7.11
N CYS A 18 -16.38 0.10 -5.91
CA CYS A 18 -17.38 0.67 -5.01
C CYS A 18 -16.97 2.08 -4.54
N PHE A 19 -15.70 2.27 -4.15
CA PHE A 19 -15.17 3.58 -3.80
C PHE A 19 -15.34 4.59 -4.93
N LYS A 20 -14.99 4.20 -6.16
CA LYS A 20 -15.12 5.06 -7.33
C LYS A 20 -16.57 5.46 -7.59
N GLU A 21 -17.49 4.52 -7.49
CA GLU A 21 -18.92 4.80 -7.65
C GLU A 21 -19.44 5.76 -6.57
N LEU A 22 -19.06 5.57 -5.30
CA LEU A 22 -19.39 6.50 -4.22
C LEU A 22 -18.91 7.93 -4.52
N MET A 23 -17.69 8.05 -5.08
CA MET A 23 -17.13 9.36 -5.44
C MET A 23 -17.80 10.01 -6.67
N GLN A 24 -18.70 9.32 -7.39
CA GLN A 24 -19.55 9.96 -8.40
C GLN A 24 -20.58 10.90 -7.76
N ASN A 25 -21.05 10.59 -6.55
CA ASN A 25 -22.00 11.44 -5.84
C ASN A 25 -21.31 12.74 -5.37
N PRO A 26 -21.79 13.94 -5.79
CA PRO A 26 -21.16 15.22 -5.46
C PRO A 26 -21.14 15.52 -3.96
N LYS A 27 -22.20 15.14 -3.22
CA LYS A 27 -22.31 15.42 -1.78
C LYS A 27 -21.34 14.51 -0.98
N VAL A 28 -21.26 13.23 -1.35
CA VAL A 28 -20.28 12.29 -0.78
C VAL A 28 -18.85 12.80 -0.98
N ARG A 29 -18.55 13.19 -2.22
CA ARG A 29 -17.24 13.73 -2.60
C ARG A 29 -16.90 15.03 -1.86
N GLN A 30 -17.87 15.94 -1.73
CA GLN A 30 -17.76 17.18 -0.97
C GLN A 30 -17.40 16.93 0.49
N GLY A 31 -18.13 16.04 1.16
CA GLY A 31 -17.90 15.71 2.57
C GLY A 31 -16.52 15.08 2.80
N PHE A 32 -16.12 14.14 1.94
CA PHE A 32 -14.80 13.51 2.08
C PHE A 32 -13.64 14.50 1.82
N ILE A 33 -13.73 15.29 0.75
CA ILE A 33 -12.69 16.30 0.44
C ILE A 33 -12.59 17.33 1.56
N ALA A 34 -13.72 17.79 2.10
CA ALA A 34 -13.72 18.71 3.24
C ALA A 34 -13.00 18.14 4.45
N ALA A 35 -13.26 16.87 4.76
CA ALA A 35 -12.58 16.17 5.85
C ALA A 35 -11.06 16.05 5.63
N ILE A 36 -10.61 15.73 4.42
CA ILE A 36 -9.18 15.69 4.04
C ILE A 36 -8.52 17.06 4.18
N MET A 37 -9.23 18.11 3.76
CA MET A 37 -8.72 19.49 3.80
C MET A 37 -8.84 20.14 5.20
N GLY A 38 -9.53 19.51 6.15
CA GLY A 38 -9.83 20.10 7.45
C GLY A 38 -10.72 21.35 7.36
N LYS A 39 -11.66 21.39 6.39
CA LYS A 39 -12.55 22.50 6.12
C LYS A 39 -14.01 22.13 6.41
N ASP A 40 -14.84 23.15 6.64
CA ASP A 40 -16.31 22.95 6.61
C ASP A 40 -16.72 22.44 5.23
N PRO A 41 -17.55 21.39 5.13
CA PRO A 41 -18.04 20.90 3.84
C PRO A 41 -18.72 21.98 3.00
N LYS A 42 -19.42 22.93 3.61
CA LYS A 42 -20.05 24.07 2.93
C LYS A 42 -19.08 25.02 2.27
N ALA A 43 -17.80 25.01 2.69
CA ALA A 43 -16.74 25.78 2.04
C ALA A 43 -16.26 25.12 0.72
N ILE A 44 -16.58 23.86 0.49
CA ILE A 44 -16.27 23.15 -0.74
C ILE A 44 -17.44 23.36 -1.73
N ARG A 45 -17.34 24.41 -2.56
CA ARG A 45 -18.43 24.82 -3.43
C ARG A 45 -18.63 23.93 -4.65
N LYS A 46 -17.52 23.62 -5.35
CA LYS A 46 -17.57 22.85 -6.60
C LYS A 46 -16.44 21.84 -6.67
N THR A 47 -16.79 20.62 -7.03
CA THR A 47 -15.86 19.53 -7.32
C THR A 47 -16.20 18.93 -8.68
N THR A 48 -15.24 18.92 -9.61
CA THR A 48 -15.43 18.40 -10.96
C THR A 48 -14.60 17.14 -11.13
N LEU A 49 -15.23 16.03 -11.50
CA LEU A 49 -14.51 14.81 -11.85
C LEU A 49 -13.79 15.00 -13.19
N ILE A 50 -12.51 14.72 -13.22
CA ILE A 50 -11.70 14.75 -14.43
C ILE A 50 -11.55 13.32 -14.94
N PRO A 51 -11.79 13.05 -16.23
CA PRO A 51 -11.50 11.76 -16.82
C PRO A 51 -10.00 11.44 -16.72
N ASN A 52 -9.66 10.28 -16.18
CA ASN A 52 -8.26 9.84 -16.16
C ASN A 52 -7.75 9.59 -17.57
N ALA A 53 -6.86 10.45 -18.05
CA ALA A 53 -6.22 10.34 -19.37
C ALA A 53 -5.34 9.07 -19.51
N THR A 54 -5.02 8.40 -18.40
CA THR A 54 -4.15 7.22 -18.37
C THR A 54 -4.82 5.90 -18.79
N LYS A 55 -6.07 5.93 -19.24
CA LYS A 55 -6.79 4.71 -19.70
C LYS A 55 -6.15 4.00 -20.90
N LYS A 56 -5.16 4.60 -21.59
CA LYS A 56 -4.57 4.04 -22.81
C LYS A 56 -3.17 3.45 -22.69
N GLU A 57 -2.45 3.64 -21.57
CA GLU A 57 -1.01 3.33 -21.55
C GLU A 57 -0.58 2.11 -20.73
N SER A 58 -1.46 1.40 -20.03
CA SER A 58 -1.00 0.21 -19.32
C SER A 58 -1.91 -0.99 -19.50
N LYS A 59 -1.50 -1.87 -20.46
CA LYS A 59 -1.94 -3.28 -20.50
C LYS A 59 -1.55 -4.05 -19.23
N ASP A 60 -0.68 -3.49 -18.41
CA ASP A 60 -0.14 -4.07 -17.17
C ASP A 60 -0.83 -3.61 -15.89
N ALA A 61 -1.83 -2.73 -15.97
CA ALA A 61 -2.68 -2.38 -14.83
C ALA A 61 -3.65 -3.53 -14.49
N LYS A 62 -3.12 -4.73 -14.20
CA LYS A 62 -3.91 -5.95 -13.97
C LYS A 62 -4.68 -5.97 -12.66
N LEU A 63 -4.49 -5.01 -11.77
CA LEU A 63 -5.25 -4.89 -10.51
C LEU A 63 -5.56 -3.42 -10.25
N GLY A 64 -6.74 -3.04 -10.73
CA GLY A 64 -7.62 -2.04 -10.20
C GLY A 64 -7.03 -0.74 -9.66
N ILE A 65 -6.36 0.05 -10.50
CA ILE A 65 -6.12 1.43 -10.17
C ILE A 65 -7.17 2.25 -10.90
N LEU A 66 -8.27 2.45 -10.22
CA LEU A 66 -9.28 3.39 -10.63
C LEU A 66 -9.11 4.63 -9.75
N ASP A 67 -8.20 5.51 -10.14
CA ASP A 67 -8.04 6.79 -9.50
C ASP A 67 -9.29 7.64 -9.71
N VAL A 68 -9.69 8.36 -8.68
CA VAL A 68 -10.71 9.40 -8.76
C VAL A 68 -9.98 10.74 -8.78
N MET A 69 -9.93 11.37 -9.95
CA MET A 69 -9.33 12.69 -10.10
C MET A 69 -10.42 13.77 -10.02
N VAL A 70 -10.19 14.75 -9.17
CA VAL A 70 -11.12 15.87 -8.92
C VAL A 70 -10.37 17.17 -9.12
N GLU A 71 -11.02 18.12 -9.81
CA GLU A 71 -10.62 19.52 -9.86
C GLU A 71 -11.54 20.36 -8.98
N MET A 72 -10.94 21.17 -8.15
CA MET A 72 -11.61 22.12 -7.27
C MET A 72 -11.88 23.45 -7.99
N GLU A 73 -12.73 24.31 -7.41
CA GLU A 73 -13.05 25.64 -7.96
C GLU A 73 -11.81 26.53 -8.12
N ASP A 74 -10.82 26.40 -7.21
CA ASP A 74 -9.56 27.15 -7.23
C ASP A 74 -8.52 26.57 -8.21
N GLY A 75 -8.86 25.53 -8.95
CA GLY A 75 -7.97 24.80 -9.85
C GLY A 75 -7.09 23.74 -9.19
N SER A 76 -7.15 23.60 -7.88
CA SER A 76 -6.45 22.53 -7.15
C SER A 76 -6.92 21.15 -7.63
N LYS A 77 -6.00 20.20 -7.71
CA LYS A 77 -6.29 18.83 -8.17
C LYS A 77 -6.11 17.83 -7.05
N ILE A 78 -7.09 16.97 -6.89
CA ILE A 78 -7.09 15.93 -5.86
C ILE A 78 -7.23 14.58 -6.54
N ASN A 79 -6.21 13.72 -6.36
CA ASN A 79 -6.27 12.31 -6.75
C ASN A 79 -6.56 11.46 -5.52
N MET A 80 -7.60 10.63 -5.58
CA MET A 80 -8.02 9.73 -4.50
C MET A 80 -7.95 8.29 -4.99
N GLU A 81 -7.27 7.42 -4.25
CA GLU A 81 -7.03 6.04 -4.61
C GLU A 81 -7.32 5.09 -3.44
N MET A 82 -8.10 4.03 -3.70
CA MET A 82 -8.36 2.93 -2.76
C MET A 82 -7.49 1.73 -3.11
N GLN A 83 -6.65 1.28 -2.16
CA GLN A 83 -5.73 0.17 -2.36
C GLN A 83 -5.88 -0.92 -1.30
N VAL A 84 -6.07 -2.15 -1.76
CA VAL A 84 -6.26 -3.33 -0.89
C VAL A 84 -5.05 -4.27 -0.88
N ALA A 85 -4.11 -4.09 -1.80
CA ALA A 85 -2.94 -4.95 -1.93
C ALA A 85 -1.64 -4.13 -1.79
N TYR A 86 -0.74 -4.61 -0.93
CA TYR A 86 0.59 -4.02 -0.77
C TYR A 86 1.49 -4.40 -1.95
N PHE A 87 2.28 -3.45 -2.42
CA PHE A 87 3.42 -3.71 -3.32
C PHE A 87 4.60 -2.78 -2.96
N GLY A 88 5.83 -3.30 -3.14
CA GLY A 88 7.04 -2.69 -2.60
C GLY A 88 7.38 -1.29 -3.14
N TYR A 89 6.85 -0.92 -4.32
CA TYR A 89 7.13 0.37 -4.97
C TYR A 89 6.02 1.41 -4.77
N TRP A 90 5.19 1.25 -3.75
CA TRP A 90 4.05 2.13 -3.47
C TRP A 90 4.44 3.61 -3.41
N SER A 91 5.43 3.96 -2.59
CA SER A 91 5.87 5.36 -2.41
C SER A 91 6.36 5.99 -3.72
N SER A 92 7.17 5.26 -4.51
CA SER A 92 7.64 5.72 -5.82
C SER A 92 6.49 5.96 -6.78
N ARG A 93 5.48 5.08 -6.75
CA ARG A 93 4.27 5.21 -7.56
C ARG A 93 3.47 6.46 -7.20
N VAL A 94 3.21 6.70 -5.91
CA VAL A 94 2.49 7.89 -5.44
C VAL A 94 3.20 9.17 -5.88
N LEU A 95 4.52 9.23 -5.66
CA LEU A 95 5.34 10.37 -6.09
C LEU A 95 5.30 10.58 -7.60
N PHE A 96 5.38 9.51 -8.38
CA PHE A 96 5.28 9.60 -9.84
C PHE A 96 3.96 10.22 -10.29
N TYR A 97 2.82 9.75 -9.75
CA TYR A 97 1.50 10.25 -10.16
C TYR A 97 1.23 11.68 -9.69
N VAL A 98 1.60 12.06 -8.46
CA VAL A 98 1.43 13.43 -8.00
C VAL A 98 2.30 14.40 -8.79
N SER A 99 3.55 14.02 -9.09
CA SER A 99 4.47 14.81 -9.91
C SER A 99 3.97 14.96 -11.35
N LYS A 100 3.45 13.87 -11.95
CA LYS A 100 2.84 13.91 -13.29
C LYS A 100 1.61 14.81 -13.33
N THR A 101 0.77 14.77 -12.28
CA THR A 101 -0.41 15.64 -12.17
C THR A 101 0.02 17.10 -12.03
N TYR A 102 1.06 17.37 -11.24
CA TYR A 102 1.58 18.72 -11.04
C TYR A 102 2.23 19.28 -12.29
N SER A 103 3.20 18.57 -12.87
CA SER A 103 3.92 19.01 -14.08
C SER A 103 3.03 19.09 -15.33
N GLY A 104 1.99 18.26 -15.39
CA GLY A 104 1.04 18.27 -16.50
C GLY A 104 0.08 19.46 -16.54
N GLN A 105 0.17 20.38 -15.58
CA GLN A 105 -0.65 21.61 -15.57
C GLN A 105 -0.09 22.72 -16.44
N ILE A 106 1.21 22.73 -16.72
CA ILE A 106 1.91 23.76 -17.45
C ILE A 106 2.28 23.29 -18.85
N LYS A 107 2.14 24.17 -19.82
CA LYS A 107 2.59 23.97 -21.21
C LYS A 107 3.81 24.79 -21.49
N GLU A 108 4.48 24.45 -22.60
CA GLU A 108 5.63 25.22 -23.08
C GLU A 108 5.25 26.69 -23.32
N GLY A 109 6.01 27.61 -22.71
CA GLY A 109 5.82 29.05 -22.80
C GLY A 109 4.85 29.65 -21.77
N GLU A 110 4.25 28.86 -20.89
CA GLU A 110 3.42 29.38 -19.79
C GLU A 110 4.26 29.68 -18.54
N ASP A 111 3.86 30.66 -17.75
CA ASP A 111 4.49 31.02 -16.49
C ASP A 111 4.15 30.01 -15.38
N TYR A 112 5.02 29.88 -14.37
CA TYR A 112 4.82 28.92 -13.26
C TYR A 112 3.67 29.26 -12.32
N ASP A 113 3.08 30.46 -12.42
CA ASP A 113 1.91 30.90 -11.64
C ASP A 113 0.61 30.15 -11.99
N VAL A 114 0.57 29.48 -13.18
CA VAL A 114 -0.54 28.61 -13.58
C VAL A 114 -0.62 27.33 -12.72
N LEU A 115 0.48 26.93 -12.07
CA LEU A 115 0.54 25.71 -11.28
C LEU A 115 -0.31 25.81 -10.02
N LYS A 116 -1.23 24.87 -9.86
CA LYS A 116 -2.14 24.78 -8.72
C LYS A 116 -1.79 23.59 -7.86
N LYS A 117 -2.23 23.64 -6.61
CA LYS A 117 -2.03 22.61 -5.61
C LYS A 117 -2.47 21.22 -6.11
N CYS A 118 -1.64 20.23 -5.85
CA CYS A 118 -1.94 18.82 -6.09
C CYS A 118 -1.95 18.05 -4.77
N ILE A 119 -3.04 17.37 -4.50
CA ILE A 119 -3.22 16.53 -3.33
C ILE A 119 -3.38 15.08 -3.81
N HIS A 120 -2.63 14.16 -3.20
CA HIS A 120 -2.83 12.74 -3.41
C HIS A 120 -3.34 12.10 -2.12
N VAL A 121 -4.46 11.40 -2.19
CA VAL A 121 -5.11 10.72 -1.06
C VAL A 121 -5.04 9.22 -1.30
N SER A 122 -4.25 8.54 -0.49
CA SER A 122 -4.11 7.08 -0.50
C SER A 122 -4.90 6.47 0.64
N ILE A 123 -5.93 5.68 0.32
CA ILE A 123 -6.73 4.93 1.30
C ILE A 123 -6.27 3.47 1.22
N LEU A 124 -5.62 2.97 2.29
CA LEU A 124 -4.91 1.70 2.31
C LEU A 124 -5.61 0.70 3.24
N ASP A 125 -6.08 -0.44 2.70
CA ASP A 125 -6.56 -1.58 3.51
C ASP A 125 -5.40 -2.53 3.90
N PHE A 126 -4.19 -1.96 4.08
CA PHE A 126 -3.00 -2.63 4.60
C PHE A 126 -2.14 -1.67 5.42
N ILE A 127 -1.14 -2.21 6.14
CA ILE A 127 -0.18 -1.42 6.91
C ILE A 127 1.01 -1.09 6.01
N HIS A 128 1.24 0.20 5.77
CA HIS A 128 2.38 0.72 5.01
C HIS A 128 3.53 1.18 5.91
N PHE A 129 3.21 1.78 7.07
CA PHE A 129 4.18 2.24 8.06
C PHE A 129 4.13 1.35 9.31
N PRO A 130 4.83 0.20 9.35
CA PRO A 130 4.72 -0.74 10.48
C PRO A 130 5.36 -0.24 11.78
N GLN A 131 6.17 0.84 11.73
CA GLN A 131 6.93 1.37 12.86
C GLN A 131 6.10 2.11 13.91
N ASP A 132 4.84 2.45 13.61
CA ASP A 132 3.96 3.16 14.53
C ASP A 132 2.47 2.79 14.35
N LYS A 133 1.60 3.40 15.18
CA LYS A 133 0.14 3.18 15.19
C LYS A 133 -0.67 4.31 14.55
N LYS A 134 -0.03 5.32 13.96
CA LYS A 134 -0.72 6.48 13.38
C LYS A 134 -1.48 6.06 12.13
N CYS A 135 -2.82 6.13 12.17
CA CYS A 135 -3.70 5.69 11.08
C CYS A 135 -3.81 6.71 9.94
N TYR A 136 -3.64 7.99 10.21
CA TYR A 136 -3.69 9.07 9.23
C TYR A 136 -2.42 9.90 9.24
N ARG A 137 -1.89 10.25 8.06
CA ARG A 137 -0.72 11.10 7.85
C ARG A 137 -1.00 12.12 6.77
N LYS A 138 -0.62 13.35 7.06
CA LYS A 138 -0.41 14.39 6.06
C LYS A 138 1.09 14.59 5.88
N ILE A 139 1.57 14.51 4.65
CA ILE A 139 2.97 14.65 4.28
C ILE A 139 3.06 15.82 3.30
N ALA A 140 4.03 16.71 3.50
CA ALA A 140 4.31 17.87 2.67
C ALA A 140 5.83 18.08 2.55
N PHE A 141 6.25 18.97 1.66
CA PHE A 141 7.64 19.37 1.56
C PHE A 141 7.99 20.31 2.70
N CYS A 142 8.95 19.89 3.51
CA CYS A 142 9.41 20.64 4.67
C CYS A 142 10.94 20.70 4.69
N ASP A 143 11.49 21.77 5.28
CA ASP A 143 12.87 21.80 5.69
C ASP A 143 13.15 20.69 6.70
N VAL A 144 14.21 19.90 6.47
CA VAL A 144 14.49 18.69 7.25
C VAL A 144 14.99 19.01 8.66
N GLU A 145 15.64 20.17 8.84
CA GLU A 145 16.23 20.58 10.12
C GLU A 145 15.20 21.30 11.01
N THR A 146 14.42 22.22 10.41
CA THR A 146 13.47 23.05 11.16
C THR A 146 12.06 22.46 11.21
N GLY A 147 11.71 21.60 10.26
CA GLY A 147 10.34 21.12 10.06
C GLY A 147 9.40 22.14 9.42
N GLU A 148 9.92 23.32 9.04
CA GLU A 148 9.13 24.37 8.41
C GLU A 148 8.66 23.94 7.02
N GLN A 149 7.39 24.17 6.72
CA GLN A 149 6.82 23.81 5.42
C GLN A 149 7.35 24.76 4.34
N TYR A 150 8.07 24.21 3.35
CA TYR A 150 8.60 24.95 2.21
C TYR A 150 7.52 25.40 1.24
N THR A 151 6.56 24.54 0.94
CA THR A 151 5.45 24.81 0.03
C THR A 151 4.24 23.93 0.36
N ASP A 152 3.04 24.41 0.03
CA ASP A 152 1.79 23.66 0.13
C ASP A 152 1.28 23.15 -1.23
N LEU A 153 2.06 23.34 -2.31
CA LEU A 153 1.65 22.97 -3.67
C LEU A 153 1.53 21.46 -3.90
N MET A 154 2.20 20.64 -3.09
CA MET A 154 2.05 19.20 -3.10
C MET A 154 1.81 18.64 -1.71
N GLU A 155 0.76 17.85 -1.54
CA GLU A 155 0.44 17.16 -0.29
C GLU A 155 0.07 15.70 -0.56
N LEU A 156 0.52 14.81 0.35
CA LEU A 156 0.11 13.41 0.36
C LEU A 156 -0.66 13.13 1.64
N HIS A 157 -1.84 12.55 1.52
CA HIS A 157 -2.66 12.08 2.62
C HIS A 157 -2.70 10.55 2.58
N ILE A 158 -2.24 9.90 3.64
CA ILE A 158 -2.19 8.44 3.74
C ILE A 158 -3.08 7.99 4.88
N LEU A 159 -4.08 7.18 4.54
CA LEU A 159 -5.11 6.67 5.41
C LEU A 159 -4.97 5.14 5.53
N GLU A 160 -4.43 4.65 6.64
CA GLU A 160 -4.20 3.21 6.88
C GLU A 160 -5.37 2.63 7.69
N LEU A 161 -6.36 2.06 7.00
CA LEU A 161 -7.61 1.56 7.62
C LEU A 161 -7.36 0.48 8.68
N LYS A 162 -6.30 -0.34 8.52
CA LYS A 162 -5.92 -1.38 9.49
C LYS A 162 -5.38 -0.85 10.82
N LYS A 163 -5.07 0.44 10.89
CA LYS A 163 -4.58 1.10 12.10
C LYS A 163 -5.64 1.93 12.83
N LEU A 164 -6.87 1.94 12.34
CA LEU A 164 -7.96 2.63 13.03
C LEU A 164 -8.07 2.11 14.47
N PRO A 165 -8.09 3.00 15.47
CA PRO A 165 -8.35 2.60 16.85
C PRO A 165 -9.78 2.04 17.00
N PRO A 166 -10.12 1.42 18.13
CA PRO A 166 -11.51 1.12 18.46
C PRO A 166 -12.39 2.37 18.30
N GLY A 167 -13.61 2.20 17.76
CA GLY A 167 -14.50 3.32 17.41
C GLY A 167 -14.91 4.15 18.62
N ASP A 168 -14.96 5.48 18.42
CA ASP A 168 -15.57 6.44 19.34
C ASP A 168 -16.79 7.07 18.62
N GLN A 169 -17.89 7.29 19.34
CA GLN A 169 -19.10 7.91 18.79
C GLN A 169 -18.89 9.39 18.37
N ASN A 170 -17.84 10.02 18.91
CA ASN A 170 -17.50 11.44 18.64
C ASN A 170 -16.41 11.61 17.59
N GLU A 171 -16.10 10.58 16.79
CA GLU A 171 -15.12 10.71 15.71
C GLU A 171 -15.60 11.72 14.67
N GLU A 172 -14.68 12.61 14.27
CA GLU A 172 -14.93 13.67 13.30
C GLU A 172 -13.93 13.65 12.14
N GLY A 173 -14.25 14.41 11.11
CA GLY A 173 -13.36 14.66 9.99
C GLY A 173 -12.90 13.38 9.29
N VAL A 174 -11.60 13.30 8.99
CA VAL A 174 -11.01 12.21 8.21
C VAL A 174 -11.14 10.84 8.89
N ILE A 175 -11.12 10.77 10.21
CA ILE A 175 -11.23 9.50 10.95
C ILE A 175 -12.61 8.88 10.78
N ARG A 176 -13.67 9.67 10.81
CA ARG A 176 -15.03 9.22 10.52
C ARG A 176 -15.15 8.64 9.11
N TRP A 177 -14.58 9.29 8.11
CA TRP A 177 -14.54 8.78 6.74
C TRP A 177 -13.71 7.49 6.62
N MET A 178 -12.57 7.42 7.30
CA MET A 178 -11.79 6.18 7.36
C MET A 178 -12.60 5.04 7.96
N ARG A 179 -13.39 5.32 9.01
CA ARG A 179 -14.28 4.34 9.64
C ARG A 179 -15.35 3.87 8.64
N PHE A 180 -15.95 4.79 7.92
CA PHE A 180 -16.93 4.47 6.88
C PHE A 180 -16.30 3.58 5.79
N PHE A 181 -15.14 3.95 5.24
CA PHE A 181 -14.47 3.13 4.23
C PHE A 181 -14.04 1.76 4.75
N GLY A 182 -13.71 1.65 6.02
CA GLY A 182 -13.33 0.40 6.69
C GLY A 182 -14.49 -0.47 7.16
N GLY A 183 -15.74 -0.01 7.03
CA GLY A 183 -16.95 -0.72 7.47
C GLY A 183 -17.09 -2.10 6.81
N LYS A 184 -17.66 -3.07 7.55
CA LYS A 184 -17.71 -4.48 7.14
C LYS A 184 -19.11 -5.02 6.92
N ASN A 185 -20.13 -4.36 7.48
CA ASN A 185 -21.50 -4.83 7.40
C ASN A 185 -22.49 -3.66 7.44
N ARG A 186 -23.73 -3.96 7.04
CA ARG A 186 -24.81 -2.99 6.91
C ARG A 186 -25.08 -2.20 8.19
N LYS A 187 -25.04 -2.88 9.34
CA LYS A 187 -25.33 -2.25 10.64
C LYS A 187 -24.30 -1.17 10.99
N GLU A 188 -23.00 -1.44 10.74
CA GLU A 188 -21.94 -0.45 10.96
C GLU A 188 -22.19 0.82 10.13
N PHE A 189 -22.51 0.66 8.84
CA PHE A 189 -22.81 1.81 7.97
C PHE A 189 -24.05 2.57 8.42
N GLU A 190 -25.11 1.87 8.82
CA GLU A 190 -26.33 2.46 9.32
C GLU A 190 -26.12 3.26 10.62
N ASP A 191 -25.31 2.75 11.53
CA ASP A 191 -25.00 3.45 12.79
C ASP A 191 -24.13 4.70 12.53
N MET A 192 -23.18 4.64 11.60
CA MET A 192 -22.39 5.80 11.19
C MET A 192 -23.21 6.87 10.47
N ALA A 193 -24.16 6.47 9.64
CA ALA A 193 -25.04 7.38 8.90
C ALA A 193 -25.87 8.30 9.79
N LYS A 194 -26.20 7.88 11.03
CA LYS A 194 -26.97 8.66 12.00
C LYS A 194 -26.20 9.88 12.53
N THR A 195 -24.89 9.97 12.32
CA THR A 195 -24.02 10.95 12.98
C THR A 195 -23.61 12.12 12.08
N ASP A 196 -23.77 11.99 10.76
CA ASP A 196 -23.26 12.97 9.79
C ASP A 196 -24.04 12.89 8.46
N GLU A 197 -24.52 14.01 7.96
CA GLU A 197 -25.34 14.08 6.75
C GLU A 197 -24.59 13.66 5.46
N TYR A 198 -23.27 13.76 5.43
CA TYR A 198 -22.45 13.34 4.30
C TYR A 198 -22.17 11.83 4.33
N ILE A 199 -22.03 11.27 5.54
CA ILE A 199 -21.95 9.82 5.74
C ILE A 199 -23.30 9.16 5.48
N GLU A 200 -24.41 9.81 5.87
CA GLU A 200 -25.78 9.37 5.51
C GLU A 200 -25.94 9.27 3.99
N GLU A 201 -25.57 10.33 3.26
CA GLU A 201 -25.60 10.34 1.80
C GLU A 201 -24.73 9.21 1.20
N ALA A 202 -23.52 9.00 1.77
CA ALA A 202 -22.63 7.92 1.33
C ALA A 202 -23.24 6.54 1.58
N TYR A 203 -23.92 6.35 2.70
CA TYR A 203 -24.63 5.09 2.99
C TYR A 203 -25.84 4.91 2.06
N ASP A 204 -26.60 5.96 1.77
CA ASP A 204 -27.73 5.90 0.84
C ASP A 204 -27.25 5.53 -0.58
N GLU A 205 -26.14 6.10 -1.02
CA GLU A 205 -25.54 5.73 -2.30
C GLU A 205 -25.06 4.28 -2.30
N LEU A 206 -24.41 3.84 -1.20
CA LEU A 206 -23.96 2.46 -1.04
C LEU A 206 -25.12 1.45 -1.08
N LYS A 207 -26.30 1.80 -0.54
CA LYS A 207 -27.52 1.00 -0.64
C LYS A 207 -28.00 0.90 -2.09
N LYS A 208 -28.04 2.02 -2.81
CA LYS A 208 -28.44 2.04 -4.24
C LYS A 208 -27.51 1.18 -5.09
N LEU A 209 -26.19 1.33 -4.91
CA LEU A 209 -25.19 0.51 -5.59
C LEU A 209 -25.38 -0.99 -5.32
N SER A 210 -25.65 -1.33 -4.05
CA SER A 210 -25.83 -2.72 -3.63
C SER A 210 -27.11 -3.37 -4.16
N MET A 211 -28.12 -2.56 -4.54
CA MET A 211 -29.38 -3.01 -5.15
C MET A 211 -29.28 -3.15 -6.67
N ASP A 212 -28.32 -2.50 -7.31
CA ASP A 212 -28.13 -2.55 -8.77
C ASP A 212 -27.46 -3.89 -9.16
N GLU A 213 -28.16 -4.68 -9.94
CA GLU A 213 -27.75 -6.03 -10.30
C GLU A 213 -26.49 -6.04 -11.20
N GLN A 214 -26.38 -5.09 -12.12
CA GLN A 214 -25.21 -4.96 -13.00
C GLN A 214 -23.97 -4.53 -12.22
N LYS A 215 -24.08 -3.54 -11.36
CA LYS A 215 -23.01 -3.07 -10.48
C LYS A 215 -22.59 -4.15 -9.48
N ARG A 216 -23.53 -4.97 -9.03
CA ARG A 216 -23.24 -6.13 -8.19
C ARG A 216 -22.36 -7.18 -8.90
N LEU A 217 -22.62 -7.47 -10.15
CA LEU A 217 -21.80 -8.37 -10.95
C LEU A 217 -20.35 -7.84 -11.11
N GLU A 218 -20.21 -6.54 -11.40
CA GLU A 218 -18.88 -5.91 -11.45
C GLU A 218 -18.15 -5.96 -10.11
N TYR A 219 -18.84 -5.67 -9.01
CA TYR A 219 -18.30 -5.77 -7.67
C TYR A 219 -17.83 -7.19 -7.34
N GLU A 220 -18.65 -8.22 -7.62
CA GLU A 220 -18.31 -9.62 -7.37
C GLU A 220 -17.10 -10.06 -8.21
N ALA A 221 -17.00 -9.62 -9.46
CA ALA A 221 -15.84 -9.87 -10.32
C ALA A 221 -14.55 -9.23 -9.75
N ARG A 222 -14.64 -7.99 -9.25
CA ARG A 222 -13.51 -7.29 -8.60
C ARG A 222 -13.11 -7.98 -7.30
N GLN A 223 -14.07 -8.33 -6.45
CA GLN A 223 -13.79 -9.09 -5.22
C GLN A 223 -13.10 -10.42 -5.51
N LYS A 224 -13.52 -11.13 -6.55
CA LYS A 224 -12.87 -12.38 -6.96
C LYS A 224 -11.41 -12.12 -7.36
N ALA A 225 -11.17 -11.13 -8.22
CA ALA A 225 -9.82 -10.78 -8.65
C ALA A 225 -8.89 -10.42 -7.46
N ILE A 226 -9.40 -9.67 -6.47
CA ILE A 226 -8.66 -9.34 -5.25
C ILE A 226 -8.33 -10.60 -4.43
N ARG A 227 -9.30 -11.51 -4.26
CA ARG A 227 -9.06 -12.78 -3.54
C ARG A 227 -8.04 -13.66 -4.24
N ASP A 228 -8.15 -13.81 -5.56
CA ASP A 228 -7.24 -14.60 -6.37
C ASP A 228 -5.81 -14.05 -6.29
N TYR A 229 -5.65 -12.73 -6.40
CA TYR A 229 -4.35 -12.07 -6.23
C TYR A 229 -3.76 -12.29 -4.84
N ASN A 230 -4.53 -12.07 -3.78
CA ASN A 230 -4.06 -12.26 -2.42
C ASN A 230 -3.65 -13.71 -2.14
N SER A 231 -4.39 -14.67 -2.70
CA SER A 231 -4.06 -16.10 -2.62
C SER A 231 -2.75 -16.42 -3.34
N GLN A 232 -2.56 -15.91 -4.56
CA GLN A 232 -1.32 -16.09 -5.32
C GLN A 232 -0.11 -15.46 -4.60
N MET A 233 -0.25 -14.23 -4.08
CA MET A 233 0.81 -13.55 -3.35
C MET A 233 1.19 -14.28 -2.07
N LYS A 234 0.20 -14.80 -1.33
CA LYS A 234 0.43 -15.63 -0.14
C LYS A 234 1.21 -16.91 -0.50
N SER A 235 0.77 -17.63 -1.52
CA SER A 235 1.44 -18.84 -1.98
C SER A 235 2.86 -18.59 -2.46
N ALA A 236 3.09 -17.51 -3.22
CA ALA A 236 4.42 -17.14 -3.69
C ALA A 236 5.37 -16.78 -2.52
N ARG A 237 4.84 -16.07 -1.51
CA ARG A 237 5.60 -15.74 -0.30
C ARG A 237 5.97 -16.99 0.51
N GLU A 238 5.01 -17.89 0.73
CA GLU A 238 5.23 -19.16 1.46
C GLU A 238 6.27 -20.03 0.75
N TYR A 239 6.14 -20.15 -0.58
CA TYR A 239 7.12 -20.88 -1.40
C TYR A 239 8.52 -20.28 -1.32
N GLY A 240 8.64 -18.95 -1.48
CA GLY A 240 9.93 -18.26 -1.40
C GLY A 240 10.58 -18.39 -0.02
N LEU A 241 9.79 -18.29 1.06
CA LEU A 241 10.27 -18.46 2.42
C LEU A 241 10.78 -19.88 2.65
N LYS A 242 10.03 -20.91 2.23
CA LYS A 242 10.40 -22.30 2.35
C LYS A 242 11.71 -22.59 1.60
N LYS A 243 11.78 -22.15 0.35
CA LYS A 243 12.98 -22.34 -0.49
C LYS A 243 14.21 -21.63 0.10
N GLY A 244 14.08 -20.39 0.53
CA GLY A 244 15.17 -19.65 1.16
C GLY A 244 15.62 -20.28 2.49
N MET A 245 14.70 -20.88 3.25
CA MET A 245 15.04 -21.61 4.48
C MET A 245 15.80 -22.91 4.18
N GLU A 246 15.37 -23.69 3.16
CA GLU A 246 16.06 -24.90 2.72
C GLU A 246 17.47 -24.59 2.22
N GLU A 247 17.62 -23.58 1.36
CA GLU A 247 18.93 -23.12 0.86
C GLU A 247 19.84 -22.59 1.99
N GLY A 248 19.29 -21.84 2.93
CA GLY A 248 20.00 -21.32 4.10
C GLY A 248 20.51 -22.42 5.02
N ILE A 249 19.70 -23.45 5.27
CA ILE A 249 20.10 -24.63 6.05
C ILE A 249 21.24 -25.38 5.35
N GLU A 250 21.10 -25.63 4.05
CA GLU A 250 22.15 -26.33 3.28
C GLU A 250 23.47 -25.57 3.30
N GLN A 251 23.42 -24.24 3.06
CA GLN A 251 24.62 -23.39 3.15
C GLN A 251 25.22 -23.36 4.55
N GLY A 252 24.36 -23.27 5.57
CA GLY A 252 24.82 -23.30 6.98
C GLY A 252 25.51 -24.61 7.36
N ILE A 253 25.02 -25.75 6.91
CA ILE A 253 25.63 -27.05 7.11
C ILE A 253 27.00 -27.10 6.43
N LYS A 254 27.06 -26.69 5.14
CA LYS A 254 28.35 -26.67 4.39
C LYS A 254 29.38 -25.77 5.05
N GLN A 255 28.99 -24.56 5.46
CA GLN A 255 29.88 -23.64 6.18
C GLN A 255 30.31 -24.18 7.54
N GLY A 256 29.40 -24.80 8.28
CA GLY A 256 29.71 -25.43 9.57
C GLY A 256 30.71 -26.56 9.44
N GLN A 257 30.52 -27.47 8.48
CA GLN A 257 31.46 -28.55 8.17
C GLN A 257 32.83 -28.00 7.78
N ARG A 258 32.87 -27.01 6.89
CA ARG A 258 34.10 -26.33 6.44
C ARG A 258 34.84 -25.70 7.62
N SER A 259 34.16 -24.97 8.49
CA SER A 259 34.73 -24.35 9.69
C SER A 259 35.31 -25.37 10.68
N VAL A 260 34.65 -26.53 10.82
CA VAL A 260 35.21 -27.64 11.67
C VAL A 260 36.47 -28.20 11.06
N LEU A 261 36.50 -28.47 9.76
CA LEU A 261 37.68 -28.97 9.05
C LEU A 261 38.83 -27.97 9.16
N GLN A 262 38.61 -26.70 8.91
CA GLN A 262 39.60 -25.64 9.04
C GLN A 262 40.20 -25.59 10.47
N LYS A 263 39.35 -25.68 11.51
CA LYS A 263 39.83 -25.75 12.90
C LYS A 263 40.66 -26.99 13.19
N LEU A 264 40.31 -28.13 12.60
CA LEU A 264 41.07 -29.38 12.74
C LEU A 264 42.44 -29.28 12.06
N ILE A 265 42.48 -28.80 10.81
CA ILE A 265 43.69 -28.56 10.04
C ILE A 265 44.64 -27.66 10.85
N ARG A 266 44.17 -26.52 11.31
CA ARG A 266 44.96 -25.59 12.12
C ARG A 266 45.55 -26.23 13.37
N LYS A 267 44.74 -26.93 14.16
CA LYS A 267 45.21 -27.62 15.38
C LYS A 267 46.26 -28.69 15.09
N LYS A 268 46.16 -29.38 13.95
CA LYS A 268 47.12 -30.40 13.55
C LYS A 268 48.44 -29.78 13.07
N LYS A 269 48.38 -28.68 12.31
CA LYS A 269 49.54 -27.89 11.91
C LYS A 269 50.30 -27.34 13.14
N GLU A 270 49.60 -26.82 14.15
CA GLU A 270 50.18 -26.35 15.42
C GLU A 270 50.93 -27.48 16.19
N LYS A 271 50.53 -28.72 15.94
CA LYS A 271 51.25 -29.92 16.50
C LYS A 271 52.38 -30.44 15.61
N GLY A 272 52.73 -29.71 14.54
CA GLY A 272 53.83 -30.03 13.65
C GLY A 272 53.54 -31.09 12.58
N MET A 273 52.26 -31.43 12.32
CA MET A 273 51.90 -32.35 11.24
C MET A 273 52.00 -31.67 9.87
N SER A 274 52.54 -32.41 8.87
CA SER A 274 52.51 -31.93 7.48
C SER A 274 51.13 -31.99 6.87
N LEU A 275 50.83 -31.17 5.82
CA LEU A 275 49.55 -31.20 5.10
C LEU A 275 49.23 -32.61 4.55
N ALA A 276 50.21 -33.35 4.06
CA ALA A 276 50.02 -34.71 3.57
C ALA A 276 49.56 -35.66 4.69
N MET A 277 50.13 -35.58 5.89
CA MET A 277 49.67 -36.35 7.04
C MET A 277 48.29 -35.95 7.54
N ILE A 278 47.92 -34.67 7.42
CA ILE A 278 46.61 -34.16 7.79
C ILE A 278 45.58 -34.65 6.78
N ALA A 279 45.88 -34.66 5.49
CA ALA A 279 45.04 -35.14 4.41
C ALA A 279 44.70 -36.63 4.61
N GLU A 280 45.71 -37.47 4.87
CA GLU A 280 45.52 -38.89 5.18
C GLU A 280 44.64 -39.12 6.42
N LEU A 281 44.81 -38.33 7.47
CA LEU A 281 44.07 -38.45 8.72
C LEU A 281 42.57 -38.01 8.56
N LEU A 282 42.31 -37.05 7.70
CA LEU A 282 40.98 -36.52 7.48
C LEU A 282 40.25 -37.19 6.29
N GLU A 283 40.90 -38.19 5.66
CA GLU A 283 40.41 -38.90 4.46
C GLU A 283 40.11 -37.92 3.32
N MET A 284 40.97 -36.92 3.14
CA MET A 284 40.87 -35.85 2.13
C MET A 284 42.07 -35.92 1.19
N THR A 285 41.95 -35.27 0.03
CA THR A 285 43.11 -35.07 -0.84
C THR A 285 44.02 -33.96 -0.31
N PRO A 286 45.35 -34.00 -0.62
CA PRO A 286 46.24 -32.90 -0.23
C PRO A 286 45.82 -31.54 -0.74
N GLU A 287 45.25 -31.49 -1.95
CA GLU A 287 44.74 -30.27 -2.60
C GLU A 287 43.58 -29.67 -1.84
N GLU A 288 42.61 -30.49 -1.37
CA GLU A 288 41.48 -30.04 -0.55
C GLU A 288 41.93 -29.47 0.79
N VAL A 289 42.93 -30.10 1.44
CA VAL A 289 43.50 -29.59 2.71
C VAL A 289 44.23 -28.29 2.51
N GLU A 290 44.95 -28.13 1.39
CA GLU A 290 45.70 -26.93 1.04
C GLU A 290 44.71 -25.76 0.73
N GLU A 291 43.65 -26.04 0.01
CA GLU A 291 42.57 -25.03 -0.26
C GLU A 291 41.99 -24.50 1.06
N LEU A 292 41.58 -25.41 1.98
CA LEU A 292 41.03 -25.03 3.28
C LEU A 292 42.03 -24.29 4.17
N ASP A 293 43.33 -24.63 4.08
CA ASP A 293 44.39 -23.95 4.82
C ASP A 293 44.65 -22.53 4.28
N ASN A 294 44.65 -22.35 2.98
CA ASN A 294 44.86 -21.05 2.33
C ASN A 294 43.72 -20.06 2.67
N GLU A 295 42.48 -20.51 2.72
CA GLU A 295 41.37 -19.67 3.14
C GLU A 295 41.47 -19.16 4.59
N ILE A 296 42.06 -19.96 5.50
CA ILE A 296 42.35 -19.52 6.87
C ILE A 296 43.35 -18.36 6.89
N LEU A 297 44.21 -18.26 5.89
CA LEU A 297 45.23 -17.22 5.80
C LEU A 297 44.68 -15.90 5.23
N GLU A 298 43.63 -15.98 4.39
CA GLU A 298 42.98 -14.81 3.80
C GLU A 298 41.98 -14.11 4.75
N GLU A 299 41.45 -14.82 5.76
CA GLU A 299 40.54 -14.26 6.78
C GLU A 299 41.28 -13.53 7.93
N LYS A 300 42.61 -13.37 7.91
CA LYS A 300 43.40 -12.60 8.87
C LYS A 300 43.83 -11.24 8.30
#